data_dc53d6dadd2fa2d81e0f287fc5709b8b
#
_entry.id   dc53d6dadd2fa2d81e0f287fc5709b8b
#
_cell.length_a   1.000
_cell.length_b   1.000
_cell.length_c   1.000
_cell.angle_alpha   90.00
_cell.angle_beta   90.00
_cell.angle_gamma   90.00
#
_symmetry.space_group_name_H-M   'P 1'
#
loop_
_entity.id
_entity.type
_entity.pdbx_description
1 polymer ?
#
loop_
_entity_poly.entity_id
_entity_poly.type
_entity_poly.pdbx_seq_one_letter_code
_entity_poly.pdbx_strand_id
1 'polypeptide(L)'
;IAPNPADGDKKYWYVSYDNGSTWKVLENGLAEGINTGSNPISNATVDGDNFKVTFGGKEYLIPIVKGLECAINVPEGVTDDLWLVAGGGASSFTVKVNLAEGDLVRVKAPADWNAKLSEYVAGTTEVTVTVTPPATPSECTIIVEVTHGVNSATDQIKAKTSSDSYWAEY
;
A
#
# COMPACT_ATOMS: atom_id res chain seq x y z
N ILE A 1 0.06 -29.82 -26.18
CA ILE A 1 -0.48 -30.69 -25.11
C ILE A 1 -1.54 -31.58 -25.76
N ALA A 2 -1.46 -32.88 -25.57
CA ALA A 2 -2.47 -33.82 -26.04
C ALA A 2 -2.67 -34.97 -25.05
N PRO A 3 -3.83 -35.65 -25.04
CA PRO A 3 -4.04 -36.86 -24.27
C PRO A 3 -3.07 -37.96 -24.68
N ASN A 4 -2.60 -38.77 -23.74
CA ASN A 4 -1.83 -39.99 -23.99
C ASN A 4 -2.71 -41.18 -23.69
N PRO A 5 -3.21 -41.91 -24.70
CA PRO A 5 -4.10 -43.07 -24.51
C PRO A 5 -3.44 -44.21 -23.71
N ALA A 6 -2.09 -44.29 -23.70
CA ALA A 6 -1.36 -45.29 -22.95
C ALA A 6 -1.36 -45.04 -21.44
N ASP A 7 -1.77 -43.84 -20.97
CA ASP A 7 -1.81 -43.45 -19.55
C ASP A 7 -3.15 -42.82 -19.16
N GLY A 8 -4.26 -43.50 -19.54
CA GLY A 8 -5.60 -43.12 -19.12
C GLY A 8 -6.03 -41.72 -19.58
N ASP A 9 -5.66 -41.33 -20.78
CA ASP A 9 -5.97 -40.04 -21.41
C ASP A 9 -5.44 -38.77 -20.63
N LYS A 10 -4.51 -38.95 -19.72
CA LYS A 10 -3.83 -37.82 -19.10
C LYS A 10 -3.11 -36.98 -20.14
N LYS A 11 -3.10 -35.69 -19.98
CA LYS A 11 -2.48 -34.75 -20.92
C LYS A 11 -0.99 -34.62 -20.68
N TYR A 12 -0.22 -34.71 -21.76
CA TYR A 12 1.22 -34.58 -21.75
C TYR A 12 1.70 -33.49 -22.68
N TRP A 13 2.89 -32.97 -22.39
CA TRP A 13 3.65 -32.16 -23.31
C TRP A 13 4.28 -33.07 -24.37
N TYR A 14 4.17 -32.69 -25.63
CA TYR A 14 4.79 -33.34 -26.74
C TYR A 14 5.87 -32.42 -27.32
N VAL A 15 6.95 -33.01 -27.78
CA VAL A 15 8.06 -32.34 -28.47
C VAL A 15 8.23 -32.89 -29.85
N SER A 16 8.48 -32.04 -30.83
CA SER A 16 8.87 -32.40 -32.21
C SER A 16 10.33 -31.98 -32.43
N TYR A 17 11.10 -32.88 -32.99
CA TYR A 17 12.50 -32.63 -33.38
C TYR A 17 12.69 -32.55 -34.90
N ASP A 18 11.62 -32.68 -35.67
CA ASP A 18 11.59 -32.75 -37.13
C ASP A 18 10.61 -31.73 -37.73
N ASN A 19 10.58 -30.55 -37.11
CA ASN A 19 9.79 -29.41 -37.58
C ASN A 19 8.28 -29.68 -37.67
N GLY A 20 7.74 -30.52 -36.72
CA GLY A 20 6.32 -30.80 -36.61
C GLY A 20 5.87 -32.05 -37.36
N SER A 21 6.77 -32.80 -38.03
CA SER A 21 6.42 -34.02 -38.77
C SER A 21 6.09 -35.18 -37.86
N THR A 22 6.77 -35.32 -36.74
CA THR A 22 6.49 -36.30 -35.69
C THR A 22 6.51 -35.66 -34.30
N TRP A 23 5.70 -36.21 -33.39
CA TRP A 23 5.57 -35.72 -32.03
C TRP A 23 5.83 -36.85 -31.03
N LYS A 24 6.69 -36.62 -30.06
CA LYS A 24 6.97 -37.56 -28.97
C LYS A 24 6.54 -36.98 -27.65
N VAL A 25 5.98 -37.83 -26.77
CA VAL A 25 5.69 -37.47 -25.38
C VAL A 25 7.00 -37.08 -24.71
N LEU A 26 7.01 -35.93 -24.07
CA LEU A 26 8.13 -35.52 -23.23
C LEU A 26 8.16 -36.42 -21.97
N GLU A 27 9.27 -37.10 -21.70
CA GLU A 27 9.44 -37.86 -20.47
C GLU A 27 9.25 -36.91 -19.27
N ASN A 28 8.42 -37.36 -18.30
CA ASN A 28 7.99 -36.52 -17.16
C ASN A 28 7.23 -35.24 -17.54
N GLY A 29 6.75 -35.14 -18.77
CA GLY A 29 6.02 -33.97 -19.30
C GLY A 29 4.52 -34.02 -19.06
N LEU A 30 4.04 -34.54 -17.91
CA LEU A 30 2.62 -34.48 -17.53
C LEU A 30 2.18 -33.03 -17.50
N ALA A 31 1.21 -32.69 -18.35
CA ALA A 31 0.71 -31.33 -18.51
C ALA A 31 -0.47 -31.01 -17.58
N GLU A 32 -0.98 -32.02 -16.90
CA GLU A 32 -1.91 -31.85 -15.80
C GLU A 32 -1.09 -31.74 -14.52
N GLY A 33 -1.39 -30.76 -13.69
CA GLY A 33 -0.83 -30.70 -12.35
C GLY A 33 -1.08 -32.05 -11.67
N ILE A 34 -0.13 -32.54 -10.88
CA ILE A 34 -0.25 -33.80 -10.17
C ILE A 34 -1.51 -33.72 -9.31
N ASN A 35 -2.63 -34.17 -9.88
CA ASN A 35 -3.87 -34.32 -9.12
C ASN A 35 -3.75 -35.63 -8.36
N THR A 36 -3.10 -35.59 -7.19
CA THR A 36 -2.97 -36.75 -6.28
C THR A 36 -4.30 -37.12 -5.63
N GLY A 37 -5.45 -36.76 -6.27
CA GLY A 37 -6.79 -37.10 -5.76
C GLY A 37 -7.26 -36.27 -4.58
N SER A 38 -6.42 -35.42 -4.03
CA SER A 38 -6.80 -34.43 -3.03
C SER A 38 -6.37 -33.05 -3.50
N ASN A 39 -7.32 -32.15 -3.62
CA ASN A 39 -7.00 -30.73 -3.83
C ASN A 39 -6.07 -30.32 -2.68
N PRO A 40 -4.81 -29.92 -2.97
CA PRO A 40 -3.88 -29.53 -1.90
C PRO A 40 -4.44 -28.39 -1.05
N ILE A 41 -5.29 -27.54 -1.63
CA ILE A 41 -6.08 -26.55 -0.92
C ILE A 41 -7.47 -27.12 -0.71
N SER A 42 -7.76 -27.56 0.51
CA SER A 42 -9.07 -28.15 0.84
C SER A 42 -10.07 -27.11 1.35
N ASN A 43 -9.60 -25.96 1.81
CA ASN A 43 -10.43 -24.84 2.25
C ASN A 43 -9.68 -23.52 2.12
N ALA A 44 -10.40 -22.47 1.72
CA ALA A 44 -9.91 -21.09 1.66
C ALA A 44 -11.08 -20.16 2.01
N THR A 45 -11.02 -19.53 3.18
CA THR A 45 -12.08 -18.66 3.72
C THR A 45 -11.49 -17.41 4.36
N VAL A 46 -12.29 -16.37 4.48
CA VAL A 46 -11.98 -15.21 5.31
C VAL A 46 -12.57 -15.45 6.69
N ASP A 47 -11.75 -15.37 7.74
CA ASP A 47 -12.12 -15.51 9.14
C ASP A 47 -11.61 -14.28 9.92
N GLY A 48 -12.52 -13.33 10.14
CA GLY A 48 -12.19 -12.03 10.70
C GLY A 48 -11.17 -11.27 9.85
N ASP A 49 -10.04 -10.94 10.45
CA ASP A 49 -8.93 -10.23 9.78
C ASP A 49 -7.87 -11.20 9.20
N ASN A 50 -8.23 -12.48 9.03
CA ASN A 50 -7.32 -13.48 8.48
C ASN A 50 -7.92 -14.17 7.24
N PHE A 51 -7.05 -14.45 6.29
CA PHE A 51 -7.31 -15.41 5.22
C PHE A 51 -6.83 -16.77 5.69
N LYS A 52 -7.79 -17.66 5.94
CA LYS A 52 -7.57 -19.01 6.43
C LYS A 52 -7.49 -19.97 5.27
N VAL A 53 -6.37 -20.65 5.13
CA VAL A 53 -6.13 -21.63 4.07
C VAL A 53 -5.75 -22.95 4.70
N THR A 54 -6.42 -24.03 4.28
CA THR A 54 -6.03 -25.40 4.62
C THR A 54 -5.29 -26.03 3.46
N PHE A 55 -4.01 -26.28 3.63
CA PHE A 55 -3.14 -26.90 2.64
C PHE A 55 -2.54 -28.20 3.19
N GLY A 56 -2.72 -29.30 2.48
CA GLY A 56 -2.21 -30.60 2.90
C GLY A 56 -2.72 -31.05 4.29
N GLY A 57 -3.95 -30.68 4.67
CA GLY A 57 -4.54 -30.98 5.97
C GLY A 57 -4.05 -30.06 7.11
N LYS A 58 -3.15 -29.10 6.83
CA LYS A 58 -2.66 -28.11 7.79
C LYS A 58 -3.29 -26.75 7.53
N GLU A 59 -3.73 -26.11 8.59
CA GLU A 59 -4.32 -24.80 8.56
C GLU A 59 -3.25 -23.70 8.66
N TYR A 60 -3.40 -22.67 7.81
CA TYR A 60 -2.57 -21.47 7.80
C TYR A 60 -3.49 -20.26 7.92
N LEU A 61 -3.16 -19.37 8.85
CA LEU A 61 -3.79 -18.06 9.00
C LEU A 61 -2.86 -17.01 8.42
N ILE A 62 -3.33 -16.34 7.38
CA ILE A 62 -2.60 -15.25 6.71
C ILE A 62 -3.32 -13.96 7.07
N PRO A 63 -2.72 -13.04 7.84
CA PRO A 63 -3.34 -11.77 8.17
C PRO A 63 -3.73 -11.02 6.90
N ILE A 64 -4.98 -10.56 6.83
CA ILE A 64 -5.43 -9.64 5.78
C ILE A 64 -5.05 -8.24 6.25
N VAL A 65 -4.03 -7.68 5.65
CA VAL A 65 -3.73 -6.27 5.85
C VAL A 65 -4.80 -5.47 5.10
N LYS A 66 -5.73 -4.88 5.84
CA LYS A 66 -6.62 -3.86 5.28
C LYS A 66 -5.71 -2.77 4.72
N GLY A 67 -5.99 -2.34 3.49
CA GLY A 67 -5.16 -1.33 2.84
C GLY A 67 -5.01 -0.11 3.75
N LEU A 68 -3.77 0.20 4.12
CA LEU A 68 -3.47 1.43 4.83
C LEU A 68 -3.83 2.61 3.92
N GLU A 69 -4.57 3.57 4.46
CA GLU A 69 -4.92 4.79 3.74
C GLU A 69 -4.14 5.96 4.38
N CYS A 70 -3.49 6.75 3.53
CA CYS A 70 -2.83 7.98 3.87
C CYS A 70 -2.92 8.91 2.67
N ALA A 71 -3.86 9.86 2.71
CA ALA A 71 -4.08 10.80 1.62
C ALA A 71 -4.30 12.20 2.18
N ILE A 72 -3.43 13.13 1.85
CA ILE A 72 -3.55 14.54 2.27
C ILE A 72 -4.70 15.18 1.51
N ASN A 73 -5.66 15.74 2.23
CA ASN A 73 -6.63 16.65 1.66
C ASN A 73 -5.92 17.96 1.37
N VAL A 74 -5.78 18.29 0.08
CA VAL A 74 -5.05 19.48 -0.37
C VAL A 74 -5.64 20.72 0.31
N PRO A 75 -4.87 21.44 1.14
CA PRO A 75 -5.38 22.61 1.86
C PRO A 75 -5.57 23.81 0.91
N GLU A 76 -6.33 24.78 1.36
CA GLU A 76 -6.42 26.08 0.67
C GLU A 76 -5.03 26.74 0.60
N GLY A 77 -4.78 27.51 -0.46
CA GLY A 77 -3.52 28.21 -0.66
C GLY A 77 -2.42 27.36 -1.30
N VAL A 78 -2.74 26.17 -1.81
CA VAL A 78 -1.82 25.42 -2.65
C VAL A 78 -1.84 25.98 -4.08
N THR A 79 -0.67 26.37 -4.58
CA THR A 79 -0.46 26.83 -5.96
C THR A 79 0.78 26.12 -6.51
N ASP A 80 0.68 25.55 -7.70
CA ASP A 80 1.78 24.82 -8.35
C ASP A 80 2.41 23.73 -7.45
N ASP A 81 1.57 22.93 -6.78
CA ASP A 81 1.95 21.88 -5.82
C ASP A 81 2.72 22.39 -4.57
N LEU A 82 2.64 23.69 -4.29
CA LEU A 82 3.28 24.32 -3.16
C LEU A 82 2.25 24.98 -2.24
N TRP A 83 2.21 24.58 -0.98
CA TRP A 83 1.36 25.16 0.05
C TRP A 83 2.03 26.40 0.65
N LEU A 84 1.42 27.57 0.43
CA LEU A 84 1.89 28.82 0.98
C LEU A 84 1.30 29.04 2.38
N VAL A 85 2.15 29.19 3.37
CA VAL A 85 1.77 29.38 4.79
C VAL A 85 2.41 30.63 5.38
N ALA A 86 1.71 31.29 6.29
CA ALA A 86 2.27 32.45 6.99
C ALA A 86 3.41 32.05 7.93
N GLY A 87 4.56 32.70 7.80
CA GLY A 87 5.70 32.47 8.70
C GLY A 87 5.35 32.80 10.16
N GLY A 88 5.69 31.91 11.11
CA GLY A 88 5.40 32.06 12.53
C GLY A 88 3.94 31.83 12.93
N GLY A 89 3.03 31.70 11.98
CA GLY A 89 1.62 31.40 12.20
C GLY A 89 1.32 29.89 12.17
N ALA A 90 0.31 29.43 12.92
CA ALA A 90 -0.15 28.06 12.83
C ALA A 90 -1.07 27.88 11.61
N SER A 91 -0.79 26.84 10.82
CA SER A 91 -1.61 26.44 9.68
C SER A 91 -1.86 24.93 9.77
N SER A 92 -2.99 24.45 9.23
CA SER A 92 -3.35 23.04 9.34
C SER A 92 -3.87 22.48 8.02
N PHE A 93 -3.69 21.19 7.84
CA PHE A 93 -4.35 20.39 6.80
C PHE A 93 -4.84 19.08 7.40
N THR A 94 -5.77 18.42 6.72
CA THR A 94 -6.29 17.13 7.13
C THR A 94 -5.73 16.01 6.25
N VAL A 95 -5.68 14.82 6.81
CA VAL A 95 -5.21 13.63 6.13
C VAL A 95 -6.26 12.55 6.31
N LYS A 96 -6.75 12.05 5.18
CA LYS A 96 -7.65 10.90 5.17
C LYS A 96 -6.89 9.64 5.52
N VAL A 97 -7.39 8.92 6.49
CA VAL A 97 -6.82 7.68 7.01
C VAL A 97 -7.93 6.66 7.23
N ASN A 98 -7.57 5.41 7.46
CA ASN A 98 -8.50 4.36 7.89
C ASN A 98 -7.81 3.52 8.95
N LEU A 99 -7.84 4.00 10.19
CA LEU A 99 -7.02 3.44 11.27
C LEU A 99 -7.70 2.24 11.92
N ALA A 100 -6.97 1.13 11.98
CA ALA A 100 -7.30 -0.05 12.77
C ALA A 100 -6.52 -0.05 14.10
N GLU A 101 -6.81 -1.03 14.96
CA GLU A 101 -6.02 -1.25 16.16
C GLU A 101 -4.57 -1.62 15.81
N GLY A 102 -3.62 -0.95 16.44
CA GLY A 102 -2.18 -1.13 16.20
C GLY A 102 -1.61 -0.27 15.08
N ASP A 103 -2.43 0.53 14.38
CA ASP A 103 -1.93 1.49 13.40
C ASP A 103 -1.29 2.70 14.09
N LEU A 104 -0.22 3.18 13.49
CA LEU A 104 0.51 4.36 13.95
C LEU A 104 0.55 5.41 12.86
N VAL A 105 0.20 6.65 13.20
CA VAL A 105 0.35 7.81 12.32
C VAL A 105 1.52 8.65 12.77
N ARG A 106 2.35 9.08 11.83
CA ARG A 106 3.49 9.96 12.09
C ARG A 106 3.53 11.09 11.08
N VAL A 107 3.96 12.26 11.54
CA VAL A 107 4.31 13.39 10.69
C VAL A 107 5.80 13.63 10.76
N LYS A 108 6.43 13.82 9.59
CA LYS A 108 7.85 14.12 9.45
C LYS A 108 7.99 15.47 8.75
N ALA A 109 8.64 16.40 9.41
CA ALA A 109 8.97 17.72 8.91
C ALA A 109 10.26 18.19 9.58
N PRO A 110 10.97 19.21 9.05
CA PRO A 110 12.07 19.85 9.76
C PRO A 110 11.62 20.38 11.14
N ALA A 111 12.51 20.35 12.12
CA ALA A 111 12.18 20.69 13.51
C ALA A 111 11.67 22.13 13.67
N ASP A 112 12.15 23.06 12.87
CA ASP A 112 11.76 24.46 12.84
C ASP A 112 10.36 24.71 12.28
N TRP A 113 9.74 23.70 11.63
CA TRP A 113 8.36 23.71 11.15
C TRP A 113 7.35 23.25 12.21
N ASN A 114 7.82 22.73 13.33
CA ASN A 114 7.03 22.37 14.51
C ASN A 114 5.71 21.66 14.15
N ALA A 115 5.80 20.59 13.34
CA ALA A 115 4.63 19.83 12.90
C ALA A 115 4.07 18.98 14.04
N LYS A 116 2.77 19.04 14.24
CA LYS A 116 2.03 18.28 15.27
C LYS A 116 0.86 17.55 14.66
N LEU A 117 0.61 16.36 15.13
CA LEU A 117 -0.53 15.53 14.76
C LEU A 117 -1.62 15.64 15.83
N SER A 118 -2.89 15.66 15.42
CA SER A 118 -4.02 15.51 16.35
C SER A 118 -3.99 14.14 17.04
N GLU A 119 -4.67 14.01 18.16
CA GLU A 119 -4.92 12.70 18.77
C GLU A 119 -5.78 11.84 17.84
N TYR A 120 -5.57 10.54 17.88
CA TYR A 120 -6.33 9.56 17.10
C TYR A 120 -6.48 8.24 17.85
N VAL A 121 -7.48 7.45 17.47
CA VAL A 121 -7.78 6.11 17.99
C VAL A 121 -8.11 5.18 16.83
N ALA A 122 -8.23 3.89 17.09
CA ALA A 122 -8.77 2.95 16.13
C ALA A 122 -10.17 3.38 15.66
N GLY A 123 -10.43 3.29 14.35
CA GLY A 123 -11.65 3.76 13.70
C GLY A 123 -11.61 5.23 13.27
N THR A 124 -10.53 5.98 13.54
CA THR A 124 -10.35 7.34 13.03
C THR A 124 -10.20 7.29 11.50
N THR A 125 -10.95 8.15 10.81
CA THR A 125 -10.94 8.25 9.33
C THR A 125 -10.26 9.51 8.82
N GLU A 126 -9.95 10.45 9.69
CA GLU A 126 -9.25 11.69 9.37
C GLU A 126 -8.42 12.17 10.56
N VAL A 127 -7.20 12.61 10.30
CA VAL A 127 -6.34 13.26 11.29
C VAL A 127 -5.94 14.66 10.81
N THR A 128 -5.65 15.56 11.74
CA THR A 128 -5.21 16.92 11.45
C THR A 128 -3.72 17.05 11.73
N VAL A 129 -3.00 17.60 10.77
CA VAL A 129 -1.61 18.04 10.94
C VAL A 129 -1.59 19.56 11.07
N THR A 130 -1.04 20.06 12.16
CA THR A 130 -0.80 21.48 12.40
C THR A 130 0.67 21.76 12.31
N VAL A 131 1.07 22.75 11.53
CA VAL A 131 2.44 23.21 11.41
C VAL A 131 2.57 24.66 11.88
N THR A 132 3.71 24.99 12.49
CA THR A 132 4.08 26.37 12.80
C THR A 132 5.45 26.60 12.18
N PRO A 133 5.50 27.10 10.93
CA PRO A 133 6.74 27.32 10.22
C PRO A 133 7.55 28.45 10.87
N PRO A 134 8.87 28.53 10.60
CA PRO A 134 9.68 29.64 11.06
C PRO A 134 9.19 30.98 10.48
N ALA A 135 9.44 32.08 11.20
CA ALA A 135 9.10 33.43 10.73
C ALA A 135 9.98 33.89 9.55
N THR A 136 11.13 33.24 9.35
CA THR A 136 12.04 33.49 8.24
C THR A 136 11.63 32.68 6.99
N PRO A 137 11.95 33.16 5.78
CA PRO A 137 11.71 32.40 4.56
C PRO A 137 12.27 30.97 4.65
N SER A 138 11.42 29.99 4.47
CA SER A 138 11.77 28.57 4.56
C SER A 138 10.88 27.75 3.64
N GLU A 139 11.38 26.61 3.20
CA GLU A 139 10.65 25.64 2.37
C GLU A 139 10.96 24.24 2.87
N CYS A 140 9.94 23.37 2.91
CA CYS A 140 10.12 21.97 3.28
C CYS A 140 9.13 21.05 2.60
N THR A 141 9.37 19.76 2.75
CA THR A 141 8.39 18.70 2.48
C THR A 141 7.92 18.13 3.81
N ILE A 142 6.60 18.13 3.99
CA ILE A 142 5.93 17.51 5.14
C ILE A 142 5.41 16.16 4.67
N ILE A 143 5.81 15.09 5.35
CA ILE A 143 5.43 13.72 5.02
C ILE A 143 4.55 13.19 6.15
N VAL A 144 3.42 12.60 5.79
CA VAL A 144 2.59 11.83 6.72
C VAL A 144 2.73 10.36 6.39
N GLU A 145 2.86 9.54 7.40
CA GLU A 145 3.05 8.10 7.29
C GLU A 145 2.07 7.38 8.22
N VAL A 146 1.33 6.43 7.68
CA VAL A 146 0.53 5.47 8.43
C VAL A 146 1.20 4.12 8.35
N THR A 147 1.44 3.47 9.48
CA THR A 147 2.11 2.17 9.53
C THR A 147 1.32 1.13 10.30
N HIS A 148 1.38 -0.12 9.84
CA HIS A 148 0.92 -1.30 10.55
C HIS A 148 1.97 -2.42 10.42
N GLY A 149 2.68 -2.72 11.50
CA GLY A 149 3.78 -3.67 11.45
C GLY A 149 4.86 -3.27 10.45
N VAL A 150 5.02 -4.05 9.37
CA VAL A 150 6.01 -3.81 8.30
C VAL A 150 5.44 -3.04 7.09
N ASN A 151 4.13 -2.78 7.08
CA ASN A 151 3.47 -2.08 5.99
C ASN A 151 3.38 -0.59 6.30
N SER A 152 3.48 0.24 5.27
CA SER A 152 3.32 1.69 5.37
C SER A 152 2.59 2.26 4.16
N ALA A 153 1.80 3.31 4.41
CA ALA A 153 1.27 4.21 3.40
C ALA A 153 1.76 5.62 3.73
N THR A 154 2.16 6.38 2.72
CA THR A 154 2.70 7.73 2.89
C THR A 154 2.12 8.68 1.88
N ASP A 155 1.94 9.92 2.31
CA ASP A 155 1.66 11.04 1.42
C ASP A 155 2.44 12.27 1.86
N GLN A 156 2.64 13.24 0.96
CA GLN A 156 3.48 14.39 1.22
C GLN A 156 2.95 15.67 0.59
N ILE A 157 3.27 16.79 1.23
CA ILE A 157 2.99 18.14 0.70
C ILE A 157 4.25 19.00 0.82
N LYS A 158 4.54 19.76 -0.24
CA LYS A 158 5.57 20.79 -0.18
C LYS A 158 4.97 22.06 0.38
N ALA A 159 5.66 22.70 1.31
CA ALA A 159 5.22 23.91 1.97
C ALA A 159 6.32 24.98 1.98
N LYS A 160 5.92 26.24 1.86
CA LYS A 160 6.81 27.40 1.86
C LYS A 160 6.19 28.51 2.68
N THR A 161 7.02 29.20 3.46
CA THR A 161 6.60 30.42 4.15
C THR A 161 6.38 31.55 3.14
N SER A 162 5.19 32.16 3.17
CA SER A 162 4.96 33.43 2.49
C SER A 162 5.62 34.54 3.31
N SER A 163 6.45 35.35 2.69
CA SER A 163 6.86 36.62 3.32
C SER A 163 5.70 37.61 3.15
N ASP A 164 5.17 38.15 4.23
CA ASP A 164 4.13 39.21 4.20
C ASP A 164 4.56 40.48 3.44
N SER A 165 5.84 40.58 3.06
CA SER A 165 6.38 41.74 2.32
C SER A 165 5.95 41.81 0.87
N TYR A 166 5.28 40.79 0.31
CA TYR A 166 4.90 40.83 -1.14
C TYR A 166 3.65 41.67 -1.42
N TRP A 167 2.84 42.00 -0.41
CA TRP A 167 1.60 42.77 -0.57
C TRP A 167 1.73 44.24 -0.12
N ALA A 168 2.90 44.65 0.38
CA ALA A 168 3.14 46.02 0.83
C ALA A 168 3.59 47.01 -0.28
N GLU A 169 3.73 46.54 -1.52
CA GLU A 169 4.20 47.37 -2.64
C GLU A 169 3.16 47.58 -3.76
N TYR A 170 1.85 47.41 -3.46
CA TYR A 170 0.78 47.78 -4.38
C TYR A 170 -0.26 48.63 -3.72
#